data_a610d10697e3f4dd3b9173c0bb89f9e4
#
_entry.id   a610d10697e3f4dd3b9173c0bb89f9e4
#
_cell.length_a   1.000
_cell.length_b   1.000
_cell.length_c   1.000
_cell.angle_alpha   90.00
_cell.angle_beta   90.00
_cell.angle_gamma   90.00
#
_symmetry.space_group_name_H-M   'P 1'
#
loop_
_entity.id
_entity.type
_entity.pdbx_description
1 polymer ?
#
loop_
_entity_poly.entity_id
_entity_poly.type
_entity_poly.pdbx_seq_one_letter_code
_entity_poly.pdbx_strand_id
1 'polypeptide(L)'
;MLKKLVGLIFSVCLLLSCSLAAAAPASSLFGNARYLICIHKQSYRLDVYQQGVEEAVCSYPIAVAQKPGDKQYTGDNRTPTSWGSAAAIPSYYTGAAVGVPSAQVPFRIEEVCPAHYWTHDFGDGKGVIEGAYGPWFLSLDTGWIGIGIHGTHDPASIGTMASEGCIRLRNADIQSLKELVCSDNGGIGTGVIITED
;
A
#
# COMPACT_ATOMS: atom_id res chain seq x y z
N MET A 1 -30.59 64.84 -34.15
CA MET A 1 -30.02 64.70 -32.78
C MET A 1 -30.06 63.23 -32.39
N LEU A 2 -28.94 62.54 -32.57
CA LEU A 2 -28.83 61.06 -32.38
C LEU A 2 -28.14 60.77 -31.06
N LYS A 3 -28.89 60.27 -30.06
CA LYS A 3 -28.32 59.87 -28.76
C LYS A 3 -27.71 58.49 -28.89
N LYS A 4 -26.38 58.39 -28.74
CA LYS A 4 -25.62 57.13 -28.62
C LYS A 4 -25.89 56.47 -27.29
N LEU A 5 -26.42 55.25 -27.28
CA LEU A 5 -26.54 54.40 -26.11
C LEU A 5 -25.26 53.58 -26.01
N VAL A 6 -24.46 53.82 -24.96
CA VAL A 6 -23.26 53.04 -24.70
C VAL A 6 -23.67 51.87 -23.78
N GLY A 7 -23.70 50.70 -24.34
CA GLY A 7 -23.92 49.45 -23.57
C GLY A 7 -22.65 49.02 -22.88
N LEU A 8 -22.67 48.97 -21.55
CA LEU A 8 -21.61 48.49 -20.69
C LEU A 8 -21.73 46.96 -20.61
N ILE A 9 -20.84 46.25 -21.28
CA ILE A 9 -20.75 44.79 -21.19
C ILE A 9 -19.94 44.47 -19.93
N PHE A 10 -20.61 44.01 -18.87
CA PHE A 10 -19.94 43.40 -17.68
C PHE A 10 -19.51 41.97 -18.07
N SER A 11 -18.22 41.80 -18.32
CA SER A 11 -17.61 40.48 -18.44
C SER A 11 -17.42 39.90 -17.04
N VAL A 12 -18.29 39.00 -16.66
CA VAL A 12 -18.11 38.20 -15.41
C VAL A 12 -17.05 37.17 -15.69
N CYS A 13 -15.82 37.46 -15.26
CA CYS A 13 -14.72 36.49 -15.24
C CYS A 13 -14.95 35.51 -14.10
N LEU A 14 -15.53 34.36 -14.42
CA LEU A 14 -15.71 33.26 -13.47
C LEU A 14 -14.33 32.66 -13.21
N LEU A 15 -13.67 33.09 -12.13
CA LEU A 15 -12.45 32.46 -11.65
C LEU A 15 -12.82 31.07 -11.09
N LEU A 16 -12.66 30.03 -11.91
CA LEU A 16 -12.59 28.67 -11.42
C LEU A 16 -11.34 28.58 -10.53
N SER A 17 -11.52 28.68 -9.22
CA SER A 17 -10.51 28.30 -8.27
C SER A 17 -10.40 26.77 -8.28
N CYS A 18 -9.49 26.25 -9.11
CA CYS A 18 -9.03 24.87 -9.00
C CYS A 18 -8.28 24.76 -7.67
N SER A 19 -8.95 24.26 -6.64
CA SER A 19 -8.28 23.89 -5.41
C SER A 19 -7.37 22.71 -5.74
N LEU A 20 -6.08 22.98 -5.96
CA LEU A 20 -5.08 21.92 -5.85
C LEU A 20 -5.18 21.41 -4.42
N ALA A 21 -5.67 20.18 -4.25
CA ALA A 21 -5.48 19.46 -3.01
C ALA A 21 -3.97 19.41 -2.78
N ALA A 22 -3.50 20.12 -1.76
CA ALA A 22 -2.10 20.11 -1.40
C ALA A 22 -1.73 18.66 -1.07
N ALA A 23 -0.81 18.08 -1.84
CA ALA A 23 -0.23 16.79 -1.48
C ALA A 23 0.33 16.90 -0.05
N ALA A 24 0.08 15.88 0.77
CA ALA A 24 0.65 15.85 2.12
C ALA A 24 2.17 16.06 2.02
N PRO A 25 2.79 16.82 2.92
CA PRO A 25 4.23 17.03 2.87
C PRO A 25 4.92 15.68 2.94
N ALA A 26 5.93 15.47 2.10
CA ALA A 26 6.63 14.18 1.96
C ALA A 26 7.09 13.60 3.32
N SER A 27 7.45 14.46 4.28
CA SER A 27 7.81 14.08 5.64
C SER A 27 6.68 13.37 6.41
N SER A 28 5.41 13.62 6.09
CA SER A 28 4.28 12.97 6.75
C SER A 28 4.09 11.51 6.34
N LEU A 29 4.56 11.14 5.15
CA LEU A 29 4.48 9.77 4.65
C LEU A 29 5.45 8.84 5.38
N PHE A 30 6.64 9.32 5.70
CA PHE A 30 7.63 8.58 6.47
C PHE A 30 7.26 8.48 7.97
N GLY A 31 6.51 9.44 8.51
CA GLY A 31 6.30 9.56 9.95
C GLY A 31 7.65 9.71 10.67
N ASN A 32 7.91 8.84 11.66
CA ASN A 32 9.19 8.78 12.39
C ASN A 32 10.14 7.72 11.81
N ALA A 33 9.77 7.04 10.74
CA ALA A 33 10.59 6.01 10.13
C ALA A 33 11.55 6.61 9.09
N ARG A 34 12.71 5.97 8.93
CA ARG A 34 13.70 6.34 7.93
C ARG A 34 13.30 5.94 6.52
N TYR A 35 12.50 4.87 6.40
CA TYR A 35 12.12 4.27 5.13
C TYR A 35 10.61 4.36 4.89
N LEU A 36 10.24 4.33 3.61
CA LEU A 36 8.89 4.23 3.08
C LEU A 36 8.88 3.15 2.01
N ILE A 37 7.93 2.24 2.09
CA ILE A 37 7.72 1.19 1.10
C ILE A 37 6.58 1.62 0.17
N CYS A 38 6.79 1.52 -1.15
CA CYS A 38 5.77 1.73 -2.17
C CYS A 38 5.56 0.45 -2.96
N ILE A 39 4.32 -0.02 -3.03
CA ILE A 39 3.91 -1.26 -3.70
C ILE A 39 3.03 -0.91 -4.88
N HIS A 40 3.46 -1.32 -6.06
CA HIS A 40 2.81 -1.10 -7.35
C HIS A 40 2.22 -2.43 -7.83
N LYS A 41 0.89 -2.57 -7.69
CA LYS A 41 0.21 -3.86 -7.91
C LYS A 41 0.26 -4.32 -9.37
N GLN A 42 0.06 -3.40 -10.32
CA GLN A 42 0.06 -3.76 -11.75
C GLN A 42 1.45 -4.07 -12.29
N SER A 43 2.47 -3.39 -11.80
CA SER A 43 3.85 -3.63 -12.22
C SER A 43 4.56 -4.71 -11.41
N TYR A 44 3.89 -5.31 -10.42
CA TYR A 44 4.45 -6.35 -9.53
C TYR A 44 5.78 -5.93 -8.91
N ARG A 45 5.85 -4.69 -8.42
CA ARG A 45 7.08 -4.10 -7.91
C ARG A 45 6.86 -3.48 -6.53
N LEU A 46 7.86 -3.65 -5.67
CA LEU A 46 7.99 -2.98 -4.38
C LEU A 46 9.25 -2.12 -4.43
N ASP A 47 9.10 -0.83 -4.20
CA ASP A 47 10.19 0.13 -4.10
C ASP A 47 10.36 0.60 -2.65
N VAL A 48 11.59 0.79 -2.21
CA VAL A 48 11.91 1.35 -0.89
C VAL A 48 12.57 2.70 -1.06
N TYR A 49 12.01 3.71 -0.42
CA TYR A 49 12.55 5.06 -0.39
C TYR A 49 13.14 5.35 0.99
N GLN A 50 14.22 6.12 1.01
CA GLN A 50 14.83 6.64 2.23
C GLN A 50 14.51 8.13 2.36
N GLN A 51 14.20 8.59 3.56
CA GLN A 51 13.95 10.01 3.82
C GLN A 51 15.12 10.88 3.35
N GLY A 52 14.82 11.89 2.54
CA GLY A 52 15.82 12.81 1.96
C GLY A 52 16.53 12.28 0.70
N VAL A 53 16.13 11.11 0.19
CA VAL A 53 16.63 10.56 -1.08
C VAL A 53 15.47 10.51 -2.08
N GLU A 54 15.62 11.07 -3.27
CA GLU A 54 14.55 11.18 -4.27
C GLU A 54 14.27 9.84 -4.95
N GLU A 55 15.30 9.05 -5.20
CA GLU A 55 15.18 7.76 -5.88
C GLU A 55 15.00 6.62 -4.90
N ALA A 56 14.38 5.54 -5.37
CA ALA A 56 14.27 4.31 -4.60
C ALA A 56 15.66 3.74 -4.31
N VAL A 57 15.94 3.45 -3.04
CA VAL A 57 17.22 2.87 -2.63
C VAL A 57 17.34 1.39 -2.94
N CYS A 58 16.20 0.71 -3.10
CA CYS A 58 16.12 -0.65 -3.64
C CYS A 58 14.73 -0.94 -4.18
N SER A 59 14.64 -1.97 -5.03
CA SER A 59 13.40 -2.45 -5.64
C SER A 59 13.37 -3.97 -5.67
N TYR A 60 12.20 -4.56 -5.47
CA TYR A 60 11.99 -6.00 -5.48
C TYR A 60 10.79 -6.37 -6.35
N PRO A 61 10.88 -7.46 -7.14
CA PRO A 61 9.71 -8.05 -7.77
C PRO A 61 8.85 -8.75 -6.72
N ILE A 62 7.53 -8.62 -6.85
CA ILE A 62 6.56 -9.16 -5.89
C ILE A 62 5.48 -9.98 -6.58
N ALA A 63 4.72 -10.77 -5.78
CA ALA A 63 3.39 -11.23 -6.15
C ALA A 63 2.35 -10.54 -5.28
N VAL A 64 1.18 -10.32 -5.88
CA VAL A 64 0.01 -9.72 -5.22
C VAL A 64 -1.18 -10.68 -5.27
N ALA A 65 -2.33 -10.24 -4.77
CA ALA A 65 -3.53 -11.07 -4.71
C ALA A 65 -4.04 -11.54 -6.08
N GLN A 66 -4.74 -12.68 -6.07
CA GLN A 66 -5.28 -13.34 -7.28
C GLN A 66 -6.30 -12.50 -8.04
N LYS A 67 -6.91 -11.50 -7.41
CA LYS A 67 -7.88 -10.62 -8.05
C LYS A 67 -7.40 -9.17 -8.04
N PRO A 68 -7.58 -8.44 -9.14
CA PRO A 68 -7.25 -7.02 -9.22
C PRO A 68 -8.22 -6.16 -8.40
N GLY A 69 -7.85 -4.91 -8.21
CA GLY A 69 -8.66 -3.92 -7.49
C GLY A 69 -8.42 -3.95 -5.99
N ASP A 70 -9.07 -3.02 -5.29
CA ASP A 70 -8.93 -2.85 -3.85
C ASP A 70 -9.73 -3.91 -3.08
N LYS A 71 -9.24 -4.26 -1.90
CA LYS A 71 -9.89 -5.20 -0.98
C LYS A 71 -11.20 -4.64 -0.43
N GLN A 72 -12.26 -5.45 -0.45
CA GLN A 72 -13.62 -5.04 -0.07
C GLN A 72 -14.21 -5.87 1.07
N TYR A 73 -13.78 -7.13 1.24
CA TYR A 73 -14.21 -8.03 2.32
C TYR A 73 -13.18 -9.14 2.55
N THR A 74 -13.26 -9.76 3.71
CA THR A 74 -12.38 -10.89 4.07
C THR A 74 -12.59 -12.06 3.12
N GLY A 75 -11.51 -12.62 2.57
CA GLY A 75 -11.56 -13.76 1.63
C GLY A 75 -11.86 -13.37 0.18
N ASP A 76 -11.84 -12.09 -0.18
CA ASP A 76 -12.07 -11.64 -1.56
C ASP A 76 -10.87 -11.83 -2.49
N ASN A 77 -9.72 -12.28 -1.97
CA ASN A 77 -8.47 -12.49 -2.69
C ASN A 77 -7.97 -11.23 -3.41
N ARG A 78 -8.07 -10.07 -2.74
CA ARG A 78 -7.54 -8.79 -3.21
C ARG A 78 -6.55 -8.22 -2.20
N THR A 79 -5.49 -7.59 -2.70
CA THR A 79 -4.58 -6.79 -1.89
C THR A 79 -5.20 -5.41 -1.66
N PRO A 80 -5.30 -4.93 -0.40
CA PRO A 80 -5.82 -3.60 -0.13
C PRO A 80 -4.93 -2.51 -0.73
N THR A 81 -5.53 -1.36 -1.07
CA THR A 81 -4.82 -0.14 -1.44
C THR A 81 -4.86 0.85 -0.28
N SER A 82 -3.74 1.50 0.01
CA SER A 82 -3.68 2.61 0.97
C SER A 82 -4.03 3.93 0.33
N TRP A 83 -4.04 3.96 -0.98
CA TRP A 83 -4.24 5.15 -1.78
C TRP A 83 -5.57 5.05 -2.52
N GLY A 84 -6.61 5.69 -1.97
CA GLY A 84 -7.78 5.94 -2.77
C GLY A 84 -9.15 5.56 -2.24
N SER A 85 -9.34 4.78 -1.20
CA SER A 85 -10.70 4.50 -0.77
C SER A 85 -10.84 4.16 0.71
N ALA A 86 -11.20 5.16 1.51
CA ALA A 86 -11.66 4.94 2.88
C ALA A 86 -12.96 4.09 2.95
N ALA A 87 -13.64 3.88 1.83
CA ALA A 87 -14.87 3.08 1.76
C ALA A 87 -14.63 1.57 1.93
N ALA A 88 -13.41 1.12 1.73
CA ALA A 88 -13.07 -0.30 1.79
C ALA A 88 -12.65 -0.79 3.18
N ILE A 89 -12.26 0.12 4.09
CA ILE A 89 -11.81 -0.26 5.43
C ILE A 89 -13.03 -0.38 6.34
N PRO A 90 -13.28 -1.56 6.96
CA PRO A 90 -14.40 -1.73 7.89
C PRO A 90 -14.33 -0.71 9.03
N SER A 91 -15.41 0.00 9.27
CA SER A 91 -15.48 1.08 10.27
C SER A 91 -15.13 0.64 11.69
N TYR A 92 -15.31 -0.64 12.02
CA TYR A 92 -14.97 -1.19 13.33
C TYR A 92 -13.46 -1.31 13.58
N TYR A 93 -12.61 -1.22 12.53
CA TYR A 93 -11.16 -1.22 12.70
C TYR A 93 -10.57 0.17 12.83
N THR A 94 -11.13 1.13 12.12
CA THR A 94 -10.51 2.45 11.98
C THR A 94 -11.16 3.52 12.85
N GLY A 95 -12.42 3.30 13.30
CA GLY A 95 -13.21 4.35 13.92
C GLY A 95 -13.43 5.57 13.01
N ALA A 96 -12.98 5.52 11.77
CA ALA A 96 -13.10 6.62 10.82
C ALA A 96 -14.54 6.72 10.33
N ALA A 97 -15.05 7.94 10.20
CA ALA A 97 -16.36 8.18 9.62
C ALA A 97 -16.38 7.69 8.17
N VAL A 98 -17.36 6.84 7.86
CA VAL A 98 -17.66 6.39 6.50
C VAL A 98 -17.86 7.64 5.62
N GLY A 99 -17.09 7.76 4.54
CA GLY A 99 -17.25 8.86 3.58
C GLY A 99 -16.25 10.00 3.70
N VAL A 100 -15.27 9.96 4.61
CA VAL A 100 -14.13 10.87 4.53
C VAL A 100 -13.23 10.39 3.37
N PRO A 101 -12.95 11.24 2.36
CA PRO A 101 -11.93 10.89 1.37
C PRO A 101 -10.67 10.55 2.15
N SER A 102 -10.13 9.36 1.98
CA SER A 102 -8.90 9.00 2.64
C SER A 102 -7.86 10.03 2.21
N ALA A 103 -7.45 10.89 3.11
CA ALA A 103 -6.14 11.48 2.98
C ALA A 103 -5.21 10.29 2.75
N GLN A 104 -4.42 10.34 1.71
CA GLN A 104 -3.45 9.34 1.30
C GLN A 104 -2.55 8.97 2.49
N VAL A 105 -3.08 8.13 3.40
CA VAL A 105 -2.40 7.73 4.62
C VAL A 105 -1.77 6.38 4.35
N PRO A 106 -0.43 6.26 4.44
CA PRO A 106 0.22 4.97 4.33
C PRO A 106 -0.28 4.01 5.41
N PHE A 107 -0.41 2.73 5.07
CA PHE A 107 -0.39 1.68 6.08
C PHE A 107 0.94 1.71 6.83
N ARG A 108 1.02 1.04 7.97
CA ARG A 108 2.25 0.94 8.76
C ARG A 108 2.57 -0.52 9.01
N ILE A 109 3.86 -0.84 9.09
CA ILE A 109 4.29 -2.10 9.67
C ILE A 109 3.97 -2.04 11.15
N GLU A 110 3.13 -2.94 11.65
CA GLU A 110 2.74 -3.04 13.06
C GLU A 110 3.51 -4.14 13.79
N GLU A 111 3.96 -5.18 13.08
CA GLU A 111 4.69 -6.29 13.65
C GLU A 111 5.65 -6.91 12.65
N VAL A 112 6.79 -7.43 13.13
CA VAL A 112 7.79 -8.16 12.33
C VAL A 112 8.02 -9.52 12.97
N CYS A 113 7.50 -10.59 12.33
CA CYS A 113 7.48 -11.93 12.88
C CYS A 113 8.40 -12.88 12.10
N PRO A 114 9.16 -13.77 12.80
CA PRO A 114 9.71 -14.96 12.17
C PRO A 114 8.56 -15.88 11.71
N ALA A 115 8.54 -16.28 10.45
CA ALA A 115 7.42 -17.02 9.85
C ALA A 115 7.85 -18.37 9.24
N HIS A 116 9.11 -18.78 9.38
CA HIS A 116 9.65 -19.98 8.75
C HIS A 116 8.95 -21.29 9.17
N TYR A 117 8.26 -21.30 10.31
CA TYR A 117 7.50 -22.44 10.84
C TYR A 117 5.98 -22.31 10.65
N TRP A 118 5.51 -21.20 10.04
CA TRP A 118 4.09 -21.01 9.81
C TRP A 118 3.62 -21.88 8.66
N THR A 119 2.43 -22.45 8.82
CA THR A 119 1.81 -23.32 7.84
C THR A 119 0.57 -22.69 7.23
N HIS A 120 0.24 -23.07 6.00
CA HIS A 120 -1.00 -22.64 5.35
C HIS A 120 -1.51 -23.72 4.39
N ASP A 121 -2.83 -23.88 4.32
CA ASP A 121 -3.51 -24.65 3.29
C ASP A 121 -4.20 -23.67 2.35
N PHE A 122 -3.71 -23.57 1.13
CA PHE A 122 -4.25 -22.66 0.12
C PHE A 122 -5.55 -23.17 -0.52
N GLY A 123 -6.07 -24.33 -0.09
CA GLY A 123 -7.27 -24.93 -0.66
C GLY A 123 -7.11 -25.39 -2.11
N ASP A 124 -5.89 -25.53 -2.60
CA ASP A 124 -5.57 -25.97 -3.97
C ASP A 124 -5.42 -27.48 -4.12
N GLY A 125 -5.77 -28.23 -3.08
CA GLY A 125 -5.70 -29.70 -3.02
C GLY A 125 -4.32 -30.27 -2.69
N LYS A 126 -3.32 -29.43 -2.46
CA LYS A 126 -1.96 -29.89 -2.06
C LYS A 126 -1.82 -30.05 -0.55
N GLY A 127 -2.82 -29.61 0.23
CA GLY A 127 -2.84 -29.66 1.68
C GLY A 127 -1.98 -28.59 2.33
N VAL A 128 -1.66 -28.79 3.61
CA VAL A 128 -0.91 -27.85 4.43
C VAL A 128 0.54 -27.78 4.00
N ILE A 129 1.02 -26.55 3.73
CA ILE A 129 2.39 -26.26 3.33
C ILE A 129 3.13 -25.64 4.53
N GLU A 130 4.20 -26.27 4.98
CA GLU A 130 5.10 -25.75 6.00
C GLU A 130 6.02 -24.69 5.39
N GLY A 131 6.30 -23.59 6.13
CA GLY A 131 7.10 -22.48 5.64
C GLY A 131 6.43 -21.68 4.53
N ALA A 132 5.10 -21.75 4.41
CA ALA A 132 4.31 -21.09 3.36
C ALA A 132 4.62 -19.59 3.20
N TYR A 133 4.99 -18.93 4.30
CA TYR A 133 5.25 -17.48 4.37
C TYR A 133 6.74 -17.11 4.29
N GLY A 134 7.63 -18.09 4.09
CA GLY A 134 9.08 -17.86 4.09
C GLY A 134 9.63 -17.44 5.46
N PRO A 135 10.81 -16.78 5.53
CA PRO A 135 11.49 -16.53 6.79
C PRO A 135 10.84 -15.45 7.65
N TRP A 136 10.20 -14.44 7.05
CA TRP A 136 9.66 -13.27 7.74
C TRP A 136 8.26 -12.90 7.24
N PHE A 137 7.45 -12.38 8.17
CA PHE A 137 6.16 -11.75 7.92
C PHE A 137 6.14 -10.36 8.57
N LEU A 138 5.96 -9.32 7.76
CA LEU A 138 5.78 -7.94 8.17
C LEU A 138 4.28 -7.64 8.14
N SER A 139 3.63 -7.64 9.29
CA SER A 139 2.20 -7.36 9.43
C SER A 139 1.91 -5.89 9.17
N LEU A 140 0.79 -5.60 8.48
CA LEU A 140 0.38 -4.26 8.13
C LEU A 140 -0.94 -3.88 8.81
N ASP A 141 -1.03 -2.65 9.32
CA ASP A 141 -2.22 -2.05 9.93
C ASP A 141 -3.29 -1.64 8.89
N THR A 142 -3.63 -2.55 8.00
CA THR A 142 -4.57 -2.26 6.90
C THR A 142 -6.03 -2.18 7.33
N GLY A 143 -6.34 -2.52 8.58
CA GLY A 143 -7.69 -2.78 9.05
C GLY A 143 -8.23 -4.16 8.64
N TRP A 144 -7.53 -4.90 7.77
CA TRP A 144 -7.84 -6.27 7.39
C TRP A 144 -6.91 -7.25 8.11
N ILE A 145 -7.48 -8.28 8.75
CA ILE A 145 -6.69 -9.28 9.48
C ILE A 145 -5.82 -10.09 8.51
N GLY A 146 -4.54 -10.29 8.86
CA GLY A 146 -3.64 -11.20 8.17
C GLY A 146 -3.07 -10.66 6.85
N ILE A 147 -3.09 -9.34 6.63
CA ILE A 147 -2.40 -8.72 5.49
C ILE A 147 -0.98 -8.33 5.90
N GLY A 148 -0.03 -8.73 5.07
CA GLY A 148 1.38 -8.43 5.31
C GLY A 148 2.26 -8.60 4.09
N ILE A 149 3.54 -8.30 4.29
CA ILE A 149 4.63 -8.51 3.31
C ILE A 149 5.47 -9.68 3.84
N HIS A 150 5.66 -10.73 3.02
CA HIS A 150 6.32 -11.94 3.49
C HIS A 150 7.07 -12.68 2.37
N GLY A 151 7.84 -13.71 2.73
CA GLY A 151 8.47 -14.60 1.77
C GLY A 151 7.48 -15.55 1.10
N THR A 152 7.98 -16.60 0.46
CA THR A 152 7.11 -17.58 -0.20
C THR A 152 7.76 -18.96 -0.29
N HIS A 153 6.94 -20.00 -0.23
CA HIS A 153 7.33 -21.37 -0.59
C HIS A 153 7.36 -21.59 -2.12
N ASP A 154 6.69 -20.68 -2.88
CA ASP A 154 6.58 -20.75 -4.34
C ASP A 154 7.23 -19.51 -4.99
N PRO A 155 8.55 -19.52 -5.21
CA PRO A 155 9.25 -18.40 -5.84
C PRO A 155 8.87 -18.19 -7.31
N ALA A 156 8.25 -19.17 -7.97
CA ALA A 156 7.78 -19.03 -9.35
C ALA A 156 6.54 -18.14 -9.46
N SER A 157 5.81 -17.94 -8.36
CA SER A 157 4.65 -17.03 -8.32
C SER A 157 5.04 -15.54 -8.34
N ILE A 158 6.30 -15.19 -8.12
CA ILE A 158 6.75 -13.78 -8.12
C ILE A 158 6.61 -13.18 -9.52
N GLY A 159 6.01 -11.99 -9.60
CA GLY A 159 5.65 -11.30 -10.85
C GLY A 159 4.22 -11.62 -11.31
N THR A 160 3.40 -12.24 -10.48
CA THR A 160 2.04 -12.65 -10.84
C THR A 160 1.00 -12.30 -9.75
N MET A 161 -0.27 -12.50 -10.09
CA MET A 161 -1.40 -12.49 -9.14
C MET A 161 -1.56 -13.90 -8.54
N ALA A 162 -1.06 -14.12 -7.31
CA ALA A 162 -0.98 -15.46 -6.73
C ALA A 162 -1.40 -15.55 -5.25
N SER A 163 -1.49 -14.44 -4.52
CA SER A 163 -1.79 -14.46 -3.09
C SER A 163 -3.29 -14.33 -2.80
N GLU A 164 -3.66 -14.52 -1.54
CA GLU A 164 -5.03 -14.30 -1.04
C GLU A 164 -5.25 -12.88 -0.50
N GLY A 165 -4.23 -12.01 -0.61
CA GLY A 165 -4.30 -10.60 -0.16
C GLY A 165 -2.95 -10.02 0.21
N CYS A 166 -2.02 -10.84 0.67
CA CYS A 166 -0.67 -10.44 1.06
C CYS A 166 0.23 -10.11 -0.14
N ILE A 167 1.35 -9.48 0.14
CA ILE A 167 2.43 -9.19 -0.80
C ILE A 167 3.54 -10.22 -0.58
N ARG A 168 3.88 -10.99 -1.63
CA ARG A 168 4.90 -12.03 -1.57
C ARG A 168 6.20 -11.56 -2.23
N LEU A 169 7.33 -11.83 -1.57
CA LEU A 169 8.68 -11.66 -2.08
C LEU A 169 9.40 -13.01 -2.15
N ARG A 170 10.50 -13.06 -2.89
CA ARG A 170 11.45 -14.18 -2.71
C ARG A 170 12.01 -14.15 -1.28
N ASN A 171 12.38 -15.31 -0.76
CA ASN A 171 12.87 -15.41 0.64
C ASN A 171 14.14 -14.58 0.89
N ALA A 172 15.03 -14.45 -0.09
CA ALA A 172 16.20 -13.59 0.01
C ALA A 172 15.81 -12.10 0.00
N ASP A 173 14.81 -11.73 -0.79
CA ASP A 173 14.35 -10.34 -0.92
C ASP A 173 13.65 -9.86 0.36
N ILE A 174 12.78 -10.68 0.97
CA ILE A 174 12.15 -10.33 2.25
C ILE A 174 13.17 -10.25 3.39
N GLN A 175 14.20 -11.09 3.37
CA GLN A 175 15.30 -11.00 4.34
C GLN A 175 16.02 -9.66 4.20
N SER A 176 16.40 -9.27 2.98
CA SER A 176 17.07 -7.99 2.70
C SER A 176 16.18 -6.78 3.03
N LEU A 177 14.90 -6.83 2.68
CA LEU A 177 13.93 -5.79 3.00
C LEU A 177 13.81 -5.62 4.52
N LYS A 178 13.65 -6.72 5.24
CA LYS A 178 13.54 -6.73 6.71
C LYS A 178 14.80 -6.14 7.36
N GLU A 179 15.99 -6.54 6.93
CA GLU A 179 17.25 -6.02 7.46
C GLU A 179 17.36 -4.51 7.24
N LEU A 180 16.97 -4.02 6.06
CA LEU A 180 16.99 -2.61 5.73
C LEU A 180 16.02 -1.80 6.60
N VAL A 181 14.73 -2.15 6.60
CA VAL A 181 13.69 -1.34 7.29
C VAL A 181 13.76 -1.47 8.80
N CYS A 182 14.31 -2.57 9.31
CA CYS A 182 14.48 -2.78 10.75
C CYS A 182 15.80 -2.27 11.32
N SER A 183 16.64 -1.62 10.50
CA SER A 183 17.96 -1.14 10.92
C SER A 183 17.92 -0.13 12.07
N ASP A 184 16.84 0.63 12.20
CA ASP A 184 16.72 1.69 13.21
C ASP A 184 15.85 1.27 14.41
N ASN A 185 14.54 1.11 14.21
CA ASN A 185 13.54 0.90 15.27
C ASN A 185 12.81 -0.45 15.18
N GLY A 186 13.44 -1.46 14.60
CA GLY A 186 12.82 -2.76 14.36
C GLY A 186 11.78 -2.79 13.25
N GLY A 187 11.69 -1.71 12.45
CA GLY A 187 10.80 -1.59 11.31
C GLY A 187 9.38 -1.15 11.64
N ILE A 188 8.99 -1.15 12.92
CA ILE A 188 7.65 -0.77 13.37
C ILE A 188 7.37 0.71 13.03
N GLY A 189 6.20 0.98 12.47
CA GLY A 189 5.81 2.31 12.04
C GLY A 189 6.32 2.72 10.65
N THR A 190 7.11 1.87 9.97
CA THR A 190 7.51 2.10 8.57
C THR A 190 6.26 2.22 7.70
N GLY A 191 6.17 3.30 6.92
CA GLY A 191 5.04 3.56 6.03
C GLY A 191 5.03 2.59 4.85
N VAL A 192 3.83 2.17 4.46
CA VAL A 192 3.61 1.29 3.30
C VAL A 192 2.47 1.86 2.45
N ILE A 193 2.81 2.33 1.26
CA ILE A 193 1.83 2.79 0.26
C ILE A 193 1.59 1.64 -0.70
N ILE A 194 0.33 1.31 -0.95
CA ILE A 194 -0.07 0.29 -1.93
C ILE A 194 -0.97 0.95 -2.97
N THR A 195 -0.55 0.92 -4.23
CA THR A 195 -1.27 1.54 -5.36
C THR A 195 -1.71 0.49 -6.38
N GLU A 196 -2.69 0.85 -7.23
CA GLU A 196 -3.13 -0.01 -8.34
C GLU A 196 -2.19 0.05 -9.55
N ASP A 197 -1.42 1.11 -9.73
CA ASP A 197 -0.48 1.34 -10.85
C ASP A 197 0.79 0.49 -10.79
#